data_11064fa1129e8945bfc00075c979ad8a
#
_entry.id   11064fa1129e8945bfc00075c979ad8a
#
_cell.length_a   1.000
_cell.length_b   1.000
_cell.length_c   1.000
_cell.angle_alpha   90.00
_cell.angle_beta   90.00
_cell.angle_gamma   90.00
#
_symmetry.space_group_name_H-M   'P 1'
#
loop_
_entity.id
_entity.type
_entity.pdbx_description
1 polymer ?
#
loop_
_entity_poly.entity_id
_entity_poly.type
_entity_poly.pdbx_seq_one_letter_code
_entity_poly.pdbx_strand_id
1 'polypeptide(L)'
;MQHLEDVKINNSIVWFKPNAQPNITCRFFTESTEHLIWASKNGNGKKWKFNYEATKNLIEDRLNPKGKQTRNVWAIPLTPKAEKRAGKHPTQKPIELLRRIILACSDEGDTVLDPFLGSGTTSFVAKMLKRNSIGIEKENKYLPIIKKRLNPPQKTWDDIELEVIR
;
A
#
# COMPACT_ATOMS: atom_id res chain seq x y z
N MET A 1 24.71 1.63 13.25
CA MET A 1 24.77 2.20 11.87
C MET A 1 25.17 1.21 10.78
N GLN A 2 25.33 -0.07 11.08
CA GLN A 2 25.89 -1.08 10.14
C GLN A 2 24.87 -1.71 9.16
N HIS A 3 23.57 -1.37 9.21
CA HIS A 3 22.54 -2.09 8.43
C HIS A 3 22.02 -1.37 7.18
N LEU A 4 22.52 -0.18 6.86
CA LEU A 4 22.10 0.56 5.66
C LEU A 4 22.99 0.31 4.42
N GLU A 5 24.15 -0.32 4.60
CA GLU A 5 25.07 -0.63 3.49
C GLU A 5 24.51 -1.67 2.51
N ASP A 6 23.52 -2.46 2.97
CA ASP A 6 22.86 -3.51 2.17
C ASP A 6 21.60 -3.05 1.46
N VAL A 7 21.23 -1.78 1.51
CA VAL A 7 20.00 -1.26 0.91
C VAL A 7 20.31 -0.36 -0.28
N LYS A 8 19.75 -0.71 -1.44
CA LYS A 8 19.79 0.12 -2.65
C LYS A 8 18.47 0.85 -2.83
N ILE A 9 18.49 2.16 -2.92
CA ILE A 9 17.32 2.95 -3.32
C ILE A 9 17.13 2.80 -4.83
N ASN A 10 16.00 2.26 -5.24
CA ASN A 10 15.65 2.06 -6.63
C ASN A 10 14.94 3.27 -7.21
N ASN A 11 14.01 3.86 -6.44
CA ASN A 11 13.24 5.02 -6.89
C ASN A 11 12.69 5.84 -5.71
N SER A 12 12.47 7.13 -5.96
CA SER A 12 11.60 7.99 -5.14
C SER A 12 10.29 8.19 -5.90
N ILE A 13 9.16 7.85 -5.26
CA ILE A 13 7.84 7.93 -5.85
C ILE A 13 7.08 9.05 -5.16
N VAL A 14 6.41 9.90 -5.93
CA VAL A 14 5.55 10.97 -5.42
C VAL A 14 4.09 10.53 -5.54
N TRP A 15 3.43 10.36 -4.42
CA TRP A 15 1.98 10.20 -4.40
C TRP A 15 1.34 11.59 -4.37
N PHE A 16 0.77 12.01 -5.49
CA PHE A 16 0.01 13.24 -5.63
C PHE A 16 -1.47 12.99 -5.28
N LYS A 17 -2.00 13.78 -4.36
CA LYS A 17 -3.38 13.73 -3.86
C LYS A 17 -4.21 14.85 -4.51
N PRO A 18 -4.93 14.59 -5.63
CA PRO A 18 -5.67 15.63 -6.35
C PRO A 18 -6.79 16.27 -5.52
N ASN A 19 -7.23 15.62 -4.45
CA ASN A 19 -8.24 16.09 -3.51
C ASN A 19 -7.68 16.32 -2.10
N ALA A 20 -6.42 16.79 -2.00
CA ALA A 20 -5.81 17.14 -0.73
C ALA A 20 -6.64 18.15 0.06
N GLN A 21 -6.63 18.02 1.40
CA GLN A 21 -7.33 18.96 2.27
C GLN A 21 -6.67 20.34 2.18
N PRO A 22 -7.45 21.43 2.06
CA PRO A 22 -6.88 22.77 2.01
C PRO A 22 -6.16 23.12 3.32
N ASN A 23 -5.18 24.00 3.22
CA ASN A 23 -4.55 24.58 4.41
C ASN A 23 -5.55 25.52 5.10
N ILE A 24 -5.97 25.16 6.30
CA ILE A 24 -7.00 25.89 7.06
C ILE A 24 -6.57 27.32 7.39
N THR A 25 -5.27 27.54 7.60
CA THR A 25 -4.75 28.87 7.94
C THR A 25 -4.59 29.78 6.72
N CYS A 26 -4.69 29.27 5.51
CA CYS A 26 -4.48 29.97 4.23
C CYS A 26 -3.12 30.70 4.13
N ARG A 27 -2.11 30.26 4.89
CA ARG A 27 -0.78 30.88 4.93
C ARG A 27 0.29 30.10 4.20
N PHE A 28 -0.01 28.86 3.80
CA PHE A 28 0.91 27.94 3.12
C PHE A 28 0.20 27.28 1.95
N PHE A 29 0.98 26.77 1.00
CA PHE A 29 0.43 25.91 -0.04
C PHE A 29 -0.14 24.63 0.57
N THR A 30 -1.19 24.08 -0.06
CA THR A 30 -1.80 22.82 0.35
C THR A 30 -0.82 21.66 0.15
N GLU A 31 -0.58 20.87 1.22
CA GLU A 31 0.23 19.66 1.15
C GLU A 31 -0.49 18.56 0.37
N SER A 32 -0.24 18.52 -0.92
CA SER A 32 -0.90 17.60 -1.85
C SER A 32 -0.08 16.38 -2.23
N THR A 33 1.10 16.19 -1.63
CA THR A 33 1.99 15.08 -1.94
C THR A 33 2.41 14.30 -0.70
N GLU A 34 2.72 13.02 -0.90
CA GLU A 34 3.50 12.20 0.01
C GLU A 34 4.58 11.47 -0.79
N HIS A 35 5.70 11.16 -0.15
CA HIS A 35 6.83 10.48 -0.78
C HIS A 35 6.92 9.04 -0.31
N LEU A 36 7.17 8.13 -1.27
CA LEU A 36 7.49 6.74 -1.00
C LEU A 36 8.91 6.47 -1.49
N ILE A 37 9.68 5.78 -0.67
CA ILE A 37 11.01 5.31 -1.07
C ILE A 37 10.89 3.84 -1.41
N TRP A 38 11.13 3.50 -2.68
CA TRP A 38 11.28 2.13 -3.10
C TRP A 38 12.75 1.74 -3.02
N ALA A 39 13.03 0.77 -2.17
CA ALA A 39 14.36 0.25 -1.98
C ALA A 39 14.38 -1.28 -2.07
N SER A 40 15.52 -1.83 -2.41
CA SER A 40 15.76 -3.26 -2.43
C SER A 40 16.96 -3.60 -1.55
N LYS A 41 16.93 -4.80 -0.93
CA LYS A 41 18.08 -5.32 -0.24
C LYS A 41 19.13 -5.75 -1.28
N ASN A 42 20.35 -5.27 -1.14
CA ASN A 42 21.48 -5.76 -1.92
C ASN A 42 21.78 -7.21 -1.47
N GLY A 43 21.46 -8.17 -2.32
CA GLY A 43 21.69 -9.58 -2.02
C GLY A 43 22.43 -10.24 -3.15
N ASN A 44 23.68 -10.70 -2.91
CA ASN A 44 24.47 -11.67 -3.69
C ASN A 44 24.11 -11.79 -5.19
N GLY A 45 24.01 -10.64 -5.91
CA GLY A 45 23.71 -10.61 -7.35
C GLY A 45 22.24 -10.88 -7.71
N LYS A 46 21.34 -11.11 -6.75
CA LYS A 46 19.90 -11.27 -7.04
C LYS A 46 19.28 -9.92 -7.36
N LYS A 47 18.65 -9.82 -8.53
CA LYS A 47 17.87 -8.66 -8.91
C LYS A 47 16.60 -8.58 -8.06
N TRP A 48 16.17 -7.36 -7.71
CA TRP A 48 14.86 -7.13 -7.10
C TRP A 48 13.73 -7.48 -8.07
N LYS A 49 12.58 -7.87 -7.52
CA LYS A 49 11.39 -8.15 -8.31
C LYS A 49 10.75 -6.82 -8.76
N PHE A 50 10.45 -6.73 -10.05
CA PHE A 50 9.67 -5.63 -10.62
C PHE A 50 8.82 -6.13 -11.79
N ASN A 51 7.51 -6.15 -11.61
CA ASN A 51 6.55 -6.67 -12.57
C ASN A 51 6.14 -5.57 -13.57
N TYR A 52 7.02 -5.33 -14.55
CA TYR A 52 6.84 -4.28 -15.56
C TYR A 52 5.49 -4.37 -16.29
N GLU A 53 5.12 -5.56 -16.79
CA GLU A 53 3.87 -5.73 -17.54
C GLU A 53 2.63 -5.51 -16.67
N ALA A 54 2.66 -5.93 -15.40
CA ALA A 54 1.58 -5.65 -14.46
C ALA A 54 1.45 -4.15 -14.21
N THR A 55 2.54 -3.43 -14.02
CA THR A 55 2.50 -1.97 -13.81
C THR A 55 2.01 -1.23 -15.05
N LYS A 56 2.45 -1.61 -16.23
CA LYS A 56 2.07 -1.00 -17.52
C LYS A 56 0.58 -1.20 -17.84
N ASN A 57 0.03 -2.40 -17.56
CA ASN A 57 -1.30 -2.78 -18.01
C ASN A 57 -2.41 -2.62 -16.95
N LEU A 58 -2.05 -2.66 -15.66
CA LEU A 58 -3.00 -2.65 -14.55
C LEU A 58 -2.99 -1.36 -13.73
N ILE A 59 -2.00 -0.49 -13.96
CA ILE A 59 -1.91 0.82 -13.29
C ILE A 59 -2.35 1.89 -14.29
N GLU A 60 -3.37 2.65 -13.91
CA GLU A 60 -3.84 3.77 -14.70
C GLU A 60 -4.28 4.92 -13.80
N ASP A 61 -3.84 6.10 -14.13
CA ASP A 61 -4.36 7.36 -13.62
C ASP A 61 -4.13 8.47 -14.67
N ARG A 62 -4.56 9.70 -14.40
CA ARG A 62 -4.42 10.82 -15.34
C ARG A 62 -2.97 11.15 -15.75
N LEU A 63 -1.98 10.73 -14.93
CA LEU A 63 -0.54 10.95 -15.23
C LEU A 63 0.12 9.72 -15.84
N ASN A 64 -0.49 8.55 -15.68
CA ASN A 64 0.02 7.24 -16.10
C ASN A 64 -1.04 6.52 -16.95
N PRO A 65 -1.15 6.84 -18.25
CA PRO A 65 -2.09 6.16 -19.14
C PRO A 65 -1.80 4.66 -19.26
N LYS A 66 -2.84 3.85 -19.28
CA LYS A 66 -2.73 2.40 -19.46
C LYS A 66 -1.97 2.04 -20.73
N GLY A 67 -1.17 0.99 -20.70
CA GLY A 67 -0.34 0.54 -21.80
C GLY A 67 0.96 1.35 -22.00
N LYS A 68 1.21 2.34 -21.16
CA LYS A 68 2.48 3.09 -21.13
C LYS A 68 3.28 2.74 -19.89
N GLN A 69 4.59 2.93 -19.94
CA GLN A 69 5.43 2.76 -18.77
C GLN A 69 4.98 3.68 -17.65
N THR A 70 4.68 3.12 -16.48
CA THR A 70 4.26 3.87 -15.31
C THR A 70 5.41 4.72 -14.80
N ARG A 71 5.12 6.00 -14.56
CA ARG A 71 6.07 6.98 -14.00
C ARG A 71 6.08 6.90 -12.48
N ASN A 72 7.01 7.60 -11.87
CA ASN A 72 7.14 7.69 -10.42
C ASN A 72 6.29 8.82 -9.76
N VAL A 73 5.36 9.42 -10.50
CA VAL A 73 4.35 10.35 -9.95
C VAL A 73 2.98 9.72 -10.15
N TRP A 74 2.28 9.45 -9.03
CA TRP A 74 1.00 8.76 -9.00
C TRP A 74 -0.12 9.68 -8.52
N ALA A 75 -1.14 9.90 -9.36
CA ALA A 75 -2.30 10.71 -9.02
C ALA A 75 -3.39 9.84 -8.39
N ILE A 76 -3.33 9.63 -7.08
CA ILE A 76 -4.29 8.81 -6.33
C ILE A 76 -5.00 9.69 -5.29
N PRO A 77 -6.34 9.75 -5.31
CA PRO A 77 -7.10 10.49 -4.30
C PRO A 77 -6.85 9.97 -2.87
N LEU A 78 -7.14 10.81 -1.89
CA LEU A 78 -7.24 10.39 -0.48
C LEU A 78 -8.23 9.23 -0.35
N THR A 79 -8.05 8.42 0.68
CA THR A 79 -8.90 7.25 0.97
C THR A 79 -10.38 7.60 0.93
N PRO A 80 -11.17 7.04 -0.01
CA PRO A 80 -12.58 7.34 -0.15
C PRO A 80 -13.41 6.80 1.03
N LYS A 81 -14.59 7.39 1.27
CA LYS A 81 -15.49 6.97 2.35
C LYS A 81 -15.86 5.47 2.26
N ALA A 82 -16.01 4.95 1.05
CA ALA A 82 -16.34 3.55 0.82
C ALA A 82 -15.29 2.59 1.41
N GLU A 83 -14.02 2.95 1.36
CA GLU A 83 -12.93 2.15 1.93
C GLU A 83 -12.83 2.24 3.46
N LYS A 84 -13.60 3.13 4.10
CA LYS A 84 -13.63 3.33 5.56
C LYS A 84 -14.78 2.60 6.24
N ARG A 85 -15.53 1.74 5.53
CA ARG A 85 -16.69 1.01 6.06
C ARG A 85 -16.36 0.05 7.21
N ALA A 86 -15.14 -0.48 7.24
CA ALA A 86 -14.69 -1.34 8.34
C ALA A 86 -14.46 -0.55 9.64
N GLY A 87 -14.19 0.74 9.55
CA GLY A 87 -13.90 1.66 10.64
C GLY A 87 -12.97 2.78 10.17
N LYS A 88 -12.78 3.78 11.02
CA LYS A 88 -11.91 4.93 10.72
C LYS A 88 -10.53 4.73 11.36
N HIS A 89 -9.48 4.88 10.56
CA HIS A 89 -8.11 4.99 11.02
C HIS A 89 -7.54 6.32 10.51
N PRO A 90 -6.86 7.13 11.34
CA PRO A 90 -6.46 8.50 10.97
C PRO A 90 -5.58 8.56 9.72
N THR A 91 -4.67 7.63 9.58
CA THR A 91 -3.67 7.58 8.49
C THR A 91 -3.90 6.46 7.49
N GLN A 92 -5.16 5.98 7.36
CA GLN A 92 -5.48 4.92 6.40
C GLN A 92 -5.05 5.31 4.98
N LYS A 93 -4.26 4.46 4.36
CA LYS A 93 -3.85 4.63 2.96
C LYS A 93 -4.90 4.05 2.01
N PRO A 94 -5.09 4.62 0.80
CA PRO A 94 -6.05 4.11 -0.17
C PRO A 94 -5.62 2.75 -0.72
N ILE A 95 -6.61 1.91 -1.04
CA ILE A 95 -6.40 0.57 -1.63
C ILE A 95 -5.55 0.67 -2.90
N GLU A 96 -5.82 1.62 -3.76
CA GLU A 96 -5.10 1.78 -5.03
C GLU A 96 -3.60 2.02 -4.85
N LEU A 97 -3.19 2.75 -3.80
CA LEU A 97 -1.78 2.97 -3.50
C LEU A 97 -1.07 1.65 -3.19
N LEU A 98 -1.66 0.85 -2.28
CA LEU A 98 -1.10 -0.45 -1.89
C LEU A 98 -1.16 -1.45 -3.06
N ARG A 99 -2.22 -1.40 -3.87
CA ARG A 99 -2.37 -2.25 -5.05
C ARG A 99 -1.20 -2.06 -6.01
N ARG A 100 -0.81 -0.83 -6.31
CA ARG A 100 0.33 -0.52 -7.19
C ARG A 100 1.65 -1.07 -6.63
N ILE A 101 1.90 -0.83 -5.35
CA ILE A 101 3.12 -1.29 -4.68
C ILE A 101 3.21 -2.82 -4.73
N ILE A 102 2.14 -3.52 -4.34
CA ILE A 102 2.12 -4.98 -4.26
C ILE A 102 2.23 -5.61 -5.66
N LEU A 103 1.50 -5.10 -6.64
CA LEU A 103 1.60 -5.57 -8.04
C LEU A 103 3.00 -5.39 -8.61
N ALA A 104 3.63 -4.25 -8.34
CA ALA A 104 4.96 -3.96 -8.87
C ALA A 104 6.05 -4.86 -8.28
N CYS A 105 5.94 -5.22 -6.99
CA CYS A 105 7.04 -5.78 -6.23
C CYS A 105 6.85 -7.24 -5.79
N SER A 106 5.73 -7.87 -6.14
CA SER A 106 5.43 -9.25 -5.73
C SER A 106 4.65 -10.03 -6.77
N ASP A 107 4.72 -11.38 -6.70
CA ASP A 107 3.90 -12.32 -7.48
C ASP A 107 2.85 -12.99 -6.60
N GLU A 108 1.87 -13.70 -7.21
CA GLU A 108 0.91 -14.53 -6.48
C GLU A 108 1.66 -15.55 -5.61
N GLY A 109 1.21 -15.73 -4.36
CA GLY A 109 1.84 -16.61 -3.37
C GLY A 109 2.99 -15.98 -2.57
N ASP A 110 3.53 -14.84 -2.99
CA ASP A 110 4.55 -14.12 -2.20
C ASP A 110 3.96 -13.61 -0.88
N THR A 111 4.83 -13.35 0.10
CA THR A 111 4.44 -12.81 1.41
C THR A 111 4.77 -11.33 1.52
N VAL A 112 3.78 -10.53 1.87
CA VAL A 112 3.90 -9.09 2.12
C VAL A 112 3.95 -8.86 3.63
N LEU A 113 5.00 -8.21 4.13
CA LEU A 113 5.13 -7.79 5.52
C LEU A 113 4.78 -6.32 5.68
N ASP A 114 3.88 -6.00 6.60
CA ASP A 114 3.58 -4.62 7.02
C ASP A 114 3.74 -4.50 8.55
N PRO A 115 4.87 -3.95 9.03
CA PRO A 115 5.13 -3.81 10.47
C PRO A 115 4.31 -2.67 11.12
N PHE A 116 3.52 -1.92 10.36
CA PHE A 116 2.67 -0.82 10.84
C PHE A 116 1.28 -0.89 10.22
N LEU A 117 0.62 -2.05 10.41
CA LEU A 117 -0.57 -2.46 9.66
C LEU A 117 -1.74 -1.46 9.71
N GLY A 118 -1.91 -0.75 10.83
CA GLY A 118 -2.95 0.27 11.00
C GLY A 118 -4.36 -0.28 10.78
N SER A 119 -4.99 0.12 9.68
CA SER A 119 -6.35 -0.33 9.34
C SER A 119 -6.44 -1.67 8.60
N GLY A 120 -5.32 -2.35 8.34
CA GLY A 120 -5.28 -3.62 7.60
C GLY A 120 -5.39 -3.48 6.09
N THR A 121 -5.16 -2.29 5.52
CA THR A 121 -5.28 -2.09 4.07
C THR A 121 -4.27 -2.93 3.28
N THR A 122 -3.03 -3.03 3.75
CA THR A 122 -1.97 -3.83 3.10
C THR A 122 -2.37 -5.31 3.02
N SER A 123 -2.77 -5.90 4.14
CA SER A 123 -3.21 -7.31 4.18
C SER A 123 -4.45 -7.55 3.33
N PHE A 124 -5.41 -6.63 3.34
CA PHE A 124 -6.59 -6.71 2.48
C PHE A 124 -6.23 -6.72 0.99
N VAL A 125 -5.34 -5.83 0.56
CA VAL A 125 -4.89 -5.78 -0.84
C VAL A 125 -4.04 -6.99 -1.21
N ALA A 126 -3.16 -7.46 -0.31
CA ALA A 126 -2.41 -8.68 -0.50
C ALA A 126 -3.33 -9.87 -0.77
N LYS A 127 -4.37 -10.04 0.06
CA LYS A 127 -5.39 -11.08 -0.15
C LYS A 127 -6.11 -10.94 -1.49
N MET A 128 -6.58 -9.74 -1.84
CA MET A 128 -7.23 -9.48 -3.14
C MET A 128 -6.37 -9.90 -4.33
N LEU A 129 -5.07 -9.75 -4.18
CA LEU A 129 -4.08 -10.07 -5.21
C LEU A 129 -3.48 -11.48 -5.05
N LYS A 130 -4.03 -12.33 -4.19
CA LYS A 130 -3.57 -13.70 -3.89
C LYS A 130 -2.12 -13.75 -3.36
N ARG A 131 -1.75 -12.78 -2.54
CA ARG A 131 -0.49 -12.78 -1.78
C ARG A 131 -0.79 -13.12 -0.33
N ASN A 132 0.16 -13.78 0.34
CA ASN A 132 0.15 -13.91 1.78
C ASN A 132 0.51 -12.57 2.43
N SER A 133 0.11 -12.37 3.70
CA SER A 133 0.51 -11.17 4.42
C SER A 133 0.79 -11.47 5.90
N ILE A 134 1.80 -10.76 6.41
CA ILE A 134 2.10 -10.66 7.84
C ILE A 134 1.94 -9.20 8.20
N GLY A 135 1.06 -8.90 9.15
CA GLY A 135 0.81 -7.54 9.61
C GLY A 135 1.03 -7.40 11.10
N ILE A 136 1.70 -6.34 11.53
CA ILE A 136 1.94 -6.02 12.94
C ILE A 136 1.22 -4.72 13.26
N GLU A 137 0.40 -4.72 14.33
CA GLU A 137 -0.28 -3.52 14.82
C GLU A 137 -0.13 -3.45 16.35
N LYS A 138 0.43 -2.34 16.81
CA LYS A 138 0.69 -2.10 18.24
C LYS A 138 -0.59 -1.79 19.03
N GLU A 139 -1.53 -1.06 18.39
CA GLU A 139 -2.70 -0.53 19.05
C GLU A 139 -3.89 -1.50 18.97
N ASN A 140 -4.20 -2.18 20.03
CA ASN A 140 -5.32 -3.14 20.12
C ASN A 140 -6.67 -2.56 19.64
N LYS A 141 -6.89 -1.25 19.78
CA LYS A 141 -8.11 -0.56 19.33
C LYS A 141 -8.39 -0.68 17.83
N TYR A 142 -7.37 -1.00 17.01
CA TYR A 142 -7.52 -1.18 15.56
C TYR A 142 -7.79 -2.63 15.15
N LEU A 143 -7.62 -3.62 16.05
CA LEU A 143 -7.90 -5.03 15.74
C LEU A 143 -9.33 -5.27 15.23
N PRO A 144 -10.40 -4.64 15.76
CA PRO A 144 -11.75 -4.81 15.23
C PRO A 144 -11.88 -4.33 13.79
N ILE A 145 -11.18 -3.23 13.43
CA ILE A 145 -11.17 -2.69 12.05
C ILE A 145 -10.48 -3.67 11.11
N ILE A 146 -9.32 -4.20 11.52
CA ILE A 146 -8.54 -5.17 10.75
C ILE A 146 -9.38 -6.42 10.51
N LYS A 147 -9.95 -7.03 11.57
CA LYS A 147 -10.79 -8.22 11.48
C LYS A 147 -11.98 -8.00 10.53
N LYS A 148 -12.70 -6.88 10.68
CA LYS A 148 -13.83 -6.56 9.81
C LYS A 148 -13.44 -6.32 8.35
N ARG A 149 -12.25 -5.78 8.09
CA ARG A 149 -11.75 -5.56 6.74
C ARG A 149 -11.35 -6.87 6.06
N LEU A 150 -10.69 -7.76 6.80
CA LEU A 150 -10.18 -9.01 6.28
C LEU A 150 -11.25 -10.09 6.15
N ASN A 151 -12.28 -10.07 7.02
CA ASN A 151 -13.42 -10.96 7.00
C ASN A 151 -14.73 -10.16 6.87
N PRO A 152 -15.05 -9.65 5.68
CA PRO A 152 -16.32 -8.96 5.45
C PRO A 152 -17.48 -9.94 5.66
N PRO A 153 -18.65 -9.49 6.19
CA PRO A 153 -19.76 -10.36 6.56
C PRO A 153 -20.47 -11.04 5.39
N GLN A 154 -20.03 -10.88 4.15
CA GLN A 154 -20.57 -11.58 2.97
C GLN A 154 -19.64 -12.73 2.56
N LYS A 155 -20.24 -13.91 2.41
CA LYS A 155 -19.65 -15.23 2.12
C LYS A 155 -18.95 -15.38 0.75
N THR A 156 -17.98 -14.55 0.40
CA THR A 156 -17.31 -14.69 -0.91
C THR A 156 -15.78 -14.81 -0.83
N TRP A 157 -15.23 -14.95 0.37
CA TRP A 157 -13.78 -15.03 0.55
C TRP A 157 -13.47 -16.15 1.54
N ASP A 158 -12.53 -17.03 1.20
CA ASP A 158 -12.04 -18.06 2.09
C ASP A 158 -11.59 -17.44 3.42
N ASP A 159 -11.92 -18.11 4.53
CA ASP A 159 -11.62 -17.63 5.88
C ASP A 159 -10.12 -17.37 6.05
N ILE A 160 -9.80 -16.17 6.54
CA ILE A 160 -8.41 -15.85 6.92
C ILE A 160 -8.20 -16.31 8.35
N GLU A 161 -7.26 -17.21 8.55
CA GLU A 161 -6.73 -17.45 9.88
C GLU A 161 -5.92 -16.24 10.33
N LEU A 162 -6.38 -15.59 11.40
CA LEU A 162 -5.69 -14.50 12.06
C LEU A 162 -5.04 -15.04 13.32
N GLU A 163 -3.76 -15.27 13.27
CA GLU A 163 -2.97 -15.53 14.48
C GLU A 163 -2.61 -14.19 15.12
N VAL A 164 -3.11 -13.96 16.33
CA VAL A 164 -2.75 -12.79 17.15
C VAL A 164 -1.60 -13.19 18.06
N ILE A 165 -0.39 -12.86 17.66
CA ILE A 165 0.79 -12.98 18.53
C ILE A 165 0.76 -11.80 19.52
N ARG A 166 0.70 -12.12 20.82
CA ARG A 166 0.69 -11.16 21.93
C ARG A 166 2.09 -10.90 22.45
#